data_414c01a680c8a9a6e626e2d177713312
#
_entry.id   414c01a680c8a9a6e626e2d177713312
#
_cell.length_a   1.000
_cell.length_b   1.000
_cell.length_c   1.000
_cell.angle_alpha   90.00
_cell.angle_beta   90.00
_cell.angle_gamma   90.00
#
_symmetry.space_group_name_H-M   'P 1'
#
loop_
_entity.id
_entity.type
_entity.pdbx_description
1 polymer ?
#
loop_
_entity_poly.entity_id
_entity_poly.type
_entity_poly.pdbx_seq_one_letter_code
_entity_poly.pdbx_strand_id
1 'polypeptide(L)'
;MRLVLAAFALCGQIDAAQAHAHLRTAVPAVGSTVQASPPEVAITFTESVEPRFSTIEVQDAAGRRVDRNDVHTVPANNKVLSVGVPQLAPGPYTVV
;
A
#
# COMPACT_ATOMS: atom_id res chain seq x y z
N MET A 1 2.59 -6.35 -4.95
CA MET A 1 3.20 -5.23 -5.71
C MET A 1 4.70 -5.29 -5.53
N ARG A 2 5.44 -5.10 -6.60
CA ARG A 2 6.89 -5.13 -6.52
C ARG A 2 7.48 -3.92 -7.26
N LEU A 3 8.40 -3.23 -6.61
CA LEU A 3 9.11 -2.07 -7.13
C LEU A 3 10.60 -2.34 -7.01
N VAL A 4 11.38 -2.11 -8.07
CA VAL A 4 12.83 -2.23 -8.04
C VAL A 4 13.44 -0.83 -7.98
N LEU A 5 14.52 -0.67 -7.23
CA LEU A 5 15.16 0.57 -6.86
C LEU A 5 14.45 1.15 -5.64
N ALA A 6 13.20 1.42 -5.74
CA ALA A 6 12.28 1.38 -4.63
C ALA A 6 11.31 0.28 -5.01
N ALA A 7 11.61 -0.95 -4.65
CA ALA A 7 10.82 -2.09 -5.09
C ALA A 7 9.81 -2.46 -4.00
N PHE A 8 8.55 -2.54 -4.38
CA PHE A 8 7.49 -3.01 -3.52
C PHE A 8 7.02 -4.38 -3.98
N ALA A 9 6.69 -5.23 -3.02
CA ALA A 9 5.93 -6.43 -3.29
C ALA A 9 4.67 -6.37 -2.44
N LEU A 10 3.52 -6.35 -3.07
CA LEU A 10 2.25 -6.43 -2.37
C LEU A 10 1.92 -7.91 -2.15
N CYS A 11 1.83 -8.30 -0.90
CA CYS A 11 1.24 -9.59 -0.55
C CYS A 11 -0.23 -9.51 -0.89
N GLY A 12 -0.67 -10.19 -1.92
CA GLY A 12 -2.03 -10.09 -2.41
C GLY A 12 -3.08 -10.77 -1.54
N GLN A 13 -2.81 -10.97 -0.27
CA GLN A 13 -3.77 -11.65 0.60
C GLN A 13 -4.56 -10.65 1.39
N ILE A 14 -5.87 -10.68 1.19
CA ILE A 14 -6.83 -9.93 1.97
C ILE A 14 -7.38 -10.85 3.03
N ASP A 15 -7.34 -10.38 4.25
CA ASP A 15 -7.83 -11.13 5.38
C ASP A 15 -9.31 -11.49 5.22
N ALA A 16 -9.69 -12.65 5.71
CA ALA A 16 -11.08 -13.11 5.64
C ALA A 16 -12.06 -12.13 6.32
N ALA A 17 -11.60 -11.38 7.33
CA ALA A 17 -12.40 -10.38 8.00
C ALA A 17 -12.80 -9.22 7.08
N GLN A 18 -12.13 -9.07 5.94
CA GLN A 18 -12.41 -8.03 4.95
C GLN A 18 -12.95 -8.61 3.66
N ALA A 19 -13.77 -9.65 3.77
CA ALA A 19 -14.24 -10.42 2.62
C ALA A 19 -15.04 -9.60 1.62
N HIS A 20 -15.61 -8.45 2.02
CA HIS A 20 -16.43 -7.62 1.14
C HIS A 20 -15.62 -6.59 0.35
N ALA A 21 -14.40 -6.29 0.79
CA ALA A 21 -13.57 -5.30 0.12
C ALA A 21 -12.37 -6.01 -0.52
N HIS A 22 -12.34 -6.01 -1.84
CA HIS A 22 -11.26 -6.60 -2.61
C HIS A 22 -10.39 -5.51 -3.22
N LEU A 23 -9.09 -5.75 -3.31
CA LEU A 23 -8.18 -4.87 -4.00
C LEU A 23 -8.57 -4.81 -5.49
N ARG A 24 -8.77 -3.60 -5.99
CA ARG A 24 -9.06 -3.36 -7.39
C ARG A 24 -7.82 -2.89 -8.13
N THR A 25 -7.18 -1.85 -7.62
CA THR A 25 -5.94 -1.33 -8.17
C THR A 25 -5.05 -0.82 -7.05
N ALA A 26 -3.77 -0.68 -7.33
CA ALA A 26 -2.81 -0.07 -6.42
C ALA A 26 -1.91 0.86 -7.19
N VAL A 27 -1.46 1.92 -6.52
CA VAL A 27 -0.46 2.85 -7.06
C VAL A 27 0.62 3.02 -6.00
N PRO A 28 1.84 2.59 -6.24
CA PRO A 28 2.34 1.91 -7.44
C PRO A 28 1.68 0.56 -7.68
N ALA A 29 1.62 0.13 -8.94
CA ALA A 29 0.90 -1.09 -9.32
C ALA A 29 1.54 -2.35 -8.73
N VAL A 30 0.73 -3.38 -8.50
CA VAL A 30 1.20 -4.67 -8.00
C VAL A 30 2.30 -5.22 -8.90
N GLY A 31 3.41 -5.62 -8.29
CA GLY A 31 4.55 -6.19 -9.02
C GLY A 31 5.38 -5.19 -9.80
N SER A 32 5.10 -3.90 -9.70
CA SER A 32 5.79 -2.88 -10.49
C SER A 32 7.15 -2.52 -9.92
N THR A 33 7.93 -1.89 -10.78
CA THR A 33 9.21 -1.29 -10.44
C THR A 33 9.11 0.20 -10.74
N VAL A 34 9.55 1.05 -9.82
CA VAL A 34 9.58 2.49 -10.04
C VAL A 34 10.99 3.03 -9.91
N GLN A 35 11.27 4.10 -10.65
CA GLN A 35 12.60 4.74 -10.69
C GLN A 35 12.85 5.61 -9.47
N ALA A 36 11.81 6.14 -8.88
CA ALA A 36 11.89 7.05 -7.74
C ALA A 36 10.99 6.58 -6.61
N SER A 37 11.36 6.90 -5.38
CA SER A 37 10.53 6.60 -4.23
C SER A 37 9.19 7.32 -4.35
N PRO A 38 8.06 6.62 -4.31
CA PRO A 38 6.76 7.29 -4.37
C PRO A 38 6.47 8.00 -3.04
N PRO A 39 5.71 9.10 -3.05
CA PRO A 39 5.36 9.79 -1.81
C PRO A 39 4.31 9.06 -0.99
N GLU A 40 3.56 8.18 -1.61
CA GLU A 40 2.52 7.42 -0.94
C GLU A 40 2.22 6.12 -1.66
N VAL A 41 1.56 5.22 -0.97
CA VAL A 41 0.97 4.01 -1.54
C VAL A 41 -0.55 4.15 -1.39
N ALA A 42 -1.27 4.02 -2.49
CA ALA A 42 -2.72 4.12 -2.51
C ALA A 42 -3.32 2.84 -3.09
N ILE A 43 -4.33 2.33 -2.42
CA ILE A 43 -5.03 1.12 -2.85
C ILE A 43 -6.50 1.45 -3.04
N THR A 44 -7.03 1.12 -4.21
CA THR A 44 -8.45 1.24 -4.50
C THR A 44 -9.11 -0.12 -4.31
N PHE A 45 -10.15 -0.15 -3.52
CA PHE A 45 -10.93 -1.35 -3.24
C PHE A 45 -12.24 -1.32 -4.02
N THR A 46 -12.88 -2.47 -4.12
CA THR A 46 -14.20 -2.58 -4.79
C THR A 46 -15.32 -1.98 -3.95
N GLU A 47 -15.11 -1.82 -2.66
CA GLU A 47 -16.09 -1.31 -1.71
C GLU A 47 -15.45 -0.26 -0.82
N SER A 48 -16.29 0.54 -0.17
CA SER A 48 -15.82 1.51 0.82
C SER A 48 -15.10 0.83 1.97
N VAL A 49 -14.03 1.44 2.43
CA VAL A 49 -13.26 0.96 3.57
C VAL A 49 -13.28 1.98 4.69
N GLU A 50 -13.19 1.49 5.91
CA GLU A 50 -13.12 2.33 7.10
C GLU A 50 -11.67 2.38 7.58
N PRO A 51 -11.03 3.56 7.57
CA PRO A 51 -9.60 3.64 7.94
C PRO A 51 -9.32 3.19 9.37
N ARG A 52 -10.29 3.27 10.27
CA ARG A 52 -10.10 2.83 11.66
C ARG A 52 -9.99 1.32 11.79
N PHE A 53 -10.46 0.58 10.79
CA PHE A 53 -10.47 -0.88 10.80
C PHE A 53 -9.61 -1.49 9.70
N SER A 54 -8.88 -0.64 9.00
CA SER A 54 -8.07 -1.06 7.85
C SER A 54 -6.68 -0.49 8.01
N THR A 55 -5.69 -1.19 7.48
CA THR A 55 -4.32 -0.69 7.53
C THR A 55 -3.59 -1.03 6.24
N ILE A 56 -2.60 -0.21 5.93
CA ILE A 56 -1.59 -0.48 4.91
C ILE A 56 -0.25 -0.32 5.60
N GLU A 57 0.58 -1.33 5.51
CA GLU A 57 1.96 -1.24 5.98
C GLU A 57 2.91 -1.41 4.81
N VAL A 58 3.95 -0.59 4.77
CA VAL A 58 5.07 -0.78 3.85
C VAL A 58 6.26 -1.24 4.67
N GLN A 59 6.81 -2.39 4.29
CA GLN A 59 7.91 -3.02 5.01
C GLN A 59 9.12 -3.14 4.10
N ASP A 60 10.31 -2.94 4.66
CA ASP A 60 11.56 -3.17 3.93
C ASP A 60 11.90 -4.67 3.86
N ALA A 61 13.04 -5.01 3.28
CA ALA A 61 13.46 -6.40 3.12
C ALA A 61 13.68 -7.10 4.46
N ALA A 62 13.91 -6.36 5.53
CA ALA A 62 14.08 -6.90 6.88
C ALA A 62 12.75 -7.02 7.63
N GLY A 63 11.64 -6.65 7.00
CA GLY A 63 10.32 -6.70 7.62
C GLY A 63 10.00 -5.51 8.51
N ARG A 64 10.83 -4.47 8.48
CA ARG A 64 10.58 -3.27 9.29
C ARG A 64 9.60 -2.35 8.58
N ARG A 65 8.65 -1.82 9.35
CA ARG A 65 7.70 -0.85 8.84
C ARG A 65 8.39 0.46 8.51
N VAL A 66 8.20 0.96 7.30
CA VAL A 66 8.86 2.17 6.82
C VAL A 66 7.87 3.26 6.39
N ASP A 67 6.57 3.00 6.41
CA ASP A 67 5.55 4.01 6.08
C ASP A 67 5.38 5.01 7.22
N ARG A 68 4.61 6.07 6.95
CA ARG A 68 4.39 7.14 7.92
C ARG A 68 3.32 6.84 8.96
N ASN A 69 2.68 5.68 8.87
CA ASN A 69 1.61 5.28 9.79
C ASN A 69 0.44 6.28 9.81
N ASP A 70 0.11 6.82 8.65
CA ASP A 70 -0.93 7.82 8.51
C ASP A 70 -2.04 7.37 7.55
N VAL A 71 -2.45 6.12 7.66
CA VAL A 71 -3.46 5.55 6.78
C VAL A 71 -4.74 6.39 6.82
N HIS A 72 -5.22 6.76 5.65
CA HIS A 72 -6.40 7.62 5.51
C HIS A 72 -7.12 7.33 4.20
N THR A 73 -8.37 7.72 4.12
CA THR A 73 -9.11 7.69 2.87
C THR A 73 -8.93 9.00 2.12
N VAL A 74 -9.07 8.93 0.80
CA VAL A 74 -9.05 10.13 -0.05
C VAL A 74 -10.38 10.87 0.15
N PRO A 75 -10.38 12.21 0.29
CA PRO A 75 -11.63 12.95 0.35
C PRO A 75 -12.52 12.65 -0.85
N ALA A 76 -13.81 12.49 -0.60
CA ALA A 76 -14.84 12.16 -1.59
C ALA A 76 -14.69 10.78 -2.24
N ASN A 77 -13.74 9.94 -1.79
CA ASN A 77 -13.63 8.57 -2.30
C ASN A 77 -13.11 7.62 -1.21
N ASN A 78 -14.02 7.10 -0.41
CA ASN A 78 -13.66 6.16 0.67
C ASN A 78 -13.41 4.74 0.20
N LYS A 79 -13.32 4.51 -1.11
CA LYS A 79 -12.81 3.25 -1.67
C LYS A 79 -11.30 3.26 -1.82
N VAL A 80 -10.66 4.41 -1.65
CA VAL A 80 -9.21 4.56 -1.76
C VAL A 80 -8.63 4.74 -0.37
N LEU A 81 -7.73 3.84 0.00
CA LEU A 81 -6.96 3.92 1.22
C LEU A 81 -5.51 4.24 0.88
N SER A 82 -4.95 5.21 1.56
CA SER A 82 -3.60 5.69 1.27
C SER A 82 -2.76 5.74 2.52
N VAL A 83 -1.47 5.55 2.36
CA VAL A 83 -0.48 5.75 3.43
C VAL A 83 0.72 6.47 2.83
N GLY A 84 1.23 7.47 3.55
CA GLY A 84 2.42 8.20 3.16
C GLY A 84 3.67 7.38 3.36
N VAL A 85 4.67 7.57 2.50
CA VAL A 85 5.99 6.97 2.67
C VAL A 85 7.05 8.04 2.55
N PRO A 86 8.09 7.96 3.40
CA PRO A 86 9.23 8.86 3.28
C PRO A 86 10.07 8.47 2.07
N GLN A 87 11.13 9.23 1.82
CA GLN A 87 12.09 8.87 0.79
C GLN A 87 12.72 7.52 1.16
N LEU A 88 12.52 6.53 0.30
CA LEU A 88 13.01 5.17 0.53
C LEU A 88 14.30 4.94 -0.24
N ALA A 89 15.21 4.17 0.37
CA ALA A 89 16.41 3.72 -0.33
C ALA A 89 16.03 2.69 -1.39
N PRO A 90 16.85 2.53 -2.44
CA PRO A 90 16.62 1.48 -3.43
C PRO A 90 16.57 0.10 -2.78
N GLY A 91 15.64 -0.73 -3.23
CA GLY A 91 15.49 -2.08 -2.70
C GLY A 91 14.08 -2.62 -2.85
N PRO A 92 13.85 -3.85 -2.38
CA PRO A 92 12.55 -4.46 -2.38
C PRO A 92 11.74 -4.02 -1.15
N TYR A 93 10.46 -3.77 -1.37
CA TYR A 93 9.51 -3.42 -0.31
C TYR A 93 8.26 -4.26 -0.46
N THR A 94 7.65 -4.57 0.67
CA THR A 94 6.39 -5.32 0.71
C THR A 94 5.30 -4.42 1.27
N VAL A 95 4.17 -4.39 0.59
CA VAL A 95 2.97 -3.71 1.05
C VAL A 95 1.99 -4.77 1.55
N VAL A 96 1.56 -4.62 2.78
CA VAL A 96 0.71 -5.60 3.45
C VAL A 96 -0.64 -5.00 3.78
#